data_b62440511778eb251f0f337af7a8cc39
#
_entry.id   b62440511778eb251f0f337af7a8cc39
#
_cell.length_a   1.000
_cell.length_b   1.000
_cell.length_c   1.000
_cell.angle_alpha   90.00
_cell.angle_beta   90.00
_cell.angle_gamma   90.00
#
_symmetry.space_group_name_H-M   'P 1'
#
loop_
_entity.id
_entity.type
_entity.pdbx_description
1 polymer ?
#
loop_
_entity_poly.entity_id
_entity_poly.type
_entity_poly.pdbx_seq_one_letter_code
_entity_poly.pdbx_strand_id
1 'polypeptide(L)'
;MRLGRISYVNMAPVFYGLEADVEEVPGVPTELSRMLLDGEIDIAPIPSIEYARNADRLRVLPRVCVSSEGAVDSIQLVTRMPFGQVRSVAVTPESATSVVLVRILLPKAEILPMGMEADATLLIGDAALRSAFEDPTPHFDLGKLWLERTGLPMVFAVWAAPEPVADGLLDLEHALVASVRLARSEPELLARRASETYGYPQGFLARYFEKLRYSFGPRERAGLYTFLEMARDAGELDHVPELRFVREEVAA
;
A
#
# COMPACT_ATOMS: atom_id res chain seq x y z
N MET A 1 -22.73 -0.35 -1.47
CA MET A 1 -21.42 -1.00 -1.72
C MET A 1 -20.57 -0.88 -0.47
N ARG A 2 -19.97 -1.99 0.02
CA ARG A 2 -19.09 -2.02 1.20
C ARG A 2 -17.66 -1.80 0.73
N LEU A 3 -17.08 -0.67 1.14
CA LEU A 3 -15.76 -0.20 0.72
C LEU A 3 -14.75 -0.40 1.86
N GLY A 4 -13.78 -1.29 1.70
CA GLY A 4 -12.67 -1.42 2.64
C GLY A 4 -11.81 -0.16 2.68
N ARG A 5 -11.52 0.32 3.89
CA ARG A 5 -10.68 1.49 4.13
C ARG A 5 -9.51 1.12 5.04
N ILE A 6 -8.29 1.23 4.54
CA ILE A 6 -7.11 1.11 5.39
C ILE A 6 -7.15 2.23 6.43
N SER A 7 -7.02 1.85 7.71
CA SER A 7 -7.20 2.77 8.85
C SER A 7 -6.02 3.74 9.07
N TYR A 8 -4.95 3.63 8.29
CA TYR A 8 -3.75 4.47 8.43
C TYR A 8 -3.91 5.85 7.79
N VAL A 9 -3.14 6.81 8.29
CA VAL A 9 -3.14 8.21 7.83
C VAL A 9 -2.81 8.37 6.34
N ASN A 10 -2.11 7.40 5.71
CA ASN A 10 -1.82 7.42 4.28
C ASN A 10 -3.07 7.42 3.40
N MET A 11 -4.22 7.02 3.94
CA MET A 11 -5.47 7.05 3.19
C MET A 11 -6.25 8.37 3.31
N ALA A 12 -5.82 9.28 4.17
CA ALA A 12 -6.49 10.58 4.32
C ALA A 12 -6.67 11.32 2.97
N PRO A 13 -5.69 11.37 2.04
CA PRO A 13 -5.89 12.03 0.74
C PRO A 13 -6.95 11.36 -0.14
N VAL A 14 -7.13 10.03 -0.03
CA VAL A 14 -8.08 9.27 -0.86
C VAL A 14 -9.52 9.50 -0.40
N PHE A 15 -9.72 9.68 0.91
CA PHE A 15 -11.03 9.86 1.53
C PHE A 15 -11.36 11.32 1.89
N TYR A 16 -10.50 12.28 1.49
CA TYR A 16 -10.61 13.69 1.87
C TYR A 16 -11.92 14.37 1.43
N GLY A 17 -12.38 14.04 0.25
CA GLY A 17 -13.64 14.55 -0.32
C GLY A 17 -14.33 13.48 -1.14
N LEU A 18 -14.32 12.23 -0.66
CA LEU A 18 -14.96 11.13 -1.34
C LEU A 18 -16.48 11.32 -1.32
N GLU A 19 -17.06 11.54 -2.49
CA GLU A 19 -18.50 11.61 -2.72
C GLU A 19 -18.95 10.32 -3.41
N ALA A 20 -19.32 9.31 -2.61
CA ALA A 20 -19.81 8.03 -3.08
C ALA A 20 -20.80 7.44 -2.07
N ASP A 21 -21.83 6.75 -2.56
CA ASP A 21 -22.77 6.01 -1.71
C ASP A 21 -22.17 4.66 -1.33
N VAL A 22 -21.34 4.66 -0.31
CA VAL A 22 -20.58 3.50 0.17
C VAL A 22 -20.65 3.39 1.70
N GLU A 23 -20.64 2.17 2.19
CA GLU A 23 -20.38 1.85 3.58
C GLU A 23 -18.89 1.61 3.76
N GLU A 24 -18.19 2.50 4.46
CA GLU A 24 -16.77 2.34 4.76
C GLU A 24 -16.55 1.29 5.85
N VAL A 25 -15.71 0.31 5.56
CA VAL A 25 -15.32 -0.75 6.50
C VAL A 25 -13.83 -0.59 6.82
N PRO A 26 -13.48 -0.11 8.02
CA PRO A 26 -12.09 0.09 8.39
C PRO A 26 -11.37 -1.23 8.69
N GLY A 27 -10.08 -1.29 8.41
CA GLY A 27 -9.22 -2.45 8.73
C GLY A 27 -7.76 -2.22 8.36
N VAL A 28 -6.90 -3.18 8.71
CA VAL A 28 -5.52 -3.21 8.23
C VAL A 28 -5.43 -3.92 6.87
N PRO A 29 -4.36 -3.71 6.06
CA PRO A 29 -4.32 -4.22 4.69
C PRO A 29 -4.57 -5.73 4.54
N THR A 30 -4.00 -6.56 5.41
CA THR A 30 -4.18 -8.02 5.36
C THR A 30 -5.57 -8.46 5.80
N GLU A 31 -6.17 -7.77 6.77
CA GLU A 31 -7.55 -8.01 7.21
C GLU A 31 -8.55 -7.67 6.10
N LEU A 32 -8.38 -6.52 5.43
CA LEU A 32 -9.22 -6.13 4.29
C LEU A 32 -9.09 -7.12 3.12
N SER A 33 -7.88 -7.68 2.88
CA SER A 33 -7.69 -8.77 1.91
C SER A 33 -8.55 -9.99 2.25
N ARG A 34 -8.51 -10.43 3.51
CA ARG A 34 -9.31 -11.57 3.98
C ARG A 34 -10.80 -11.28 3.81
N MET A 35 -11.27 -10.13 4.31
CA MET A 35 -12.68 -9.72 4.21
C MET A 35 -13.16 -9.66 2.75
N LEU A 36 -12.30 -9.19 1.83
CA LEU A 36 -12.60 -9.14 0.41
C LEU A 36 -12.76 -10.55 -0.19
N LEU A 37 -11.85 -11.46 0.12
CA LEU A 37 -11.86 -12.84 -0.37
C LEU A 37 -13.01 -13.67 0.21
N ASP A 38 -13.43 -13.36 1.43
CA ASP A 38 -14.57 -13.97 2.13
C ASP A 38 -15.93 -13.36 1.70
N GLY A 39 -15.92 -12.28 0.88
CA GLY A 39 -17.14 -11.60 0.42
C GLY A 39 -17.81 -10.72 1.49
N GLU A 40 -17.10 -10.37 2.55
CA GLU A 40 -17.56 -9.47 3.61
C GLU A 40 -17.56 -8.00 3.15
N ILE A 41 -16.70 -7.65 2.18
CA ILE A 41 -16.64 -6.33 1.53
C ILE A 41 -16.58 -6.49 0.01
N ASP A 42 -16.99 -5.45 -0.72
CA ASP A 42 -17.17 -5.51 -2.18
C ASP A 42 -15.94 -5.00 -2.95
N ILE A 43 -15.15 -4.12 -2.35
CA ILE A 43 -13.89 -3.56 -2.88
C ILE A 43 -12.99 -3.06 -1.76
N ALA A 44 -11.68 -3.19 -1.91
CA ALA A 44 -10.70 -2.63 -0.98
C ALA A 44 -9.34 -2.38 -1.64
N PRO A 45 -8.50 -1.48 -1.07
CA PRO A 45 -7.08 -1.46 -1.33
C PRO A 45 -6.44 -2.64 -0.57
N ILE A 46 -5.91 -3.60 -1.31
CA ILE A 46 -5.26 -4.79 -0.75
C ILE A 46 -3.77 -4.83 -1.12
N PRO A 47 -2.91 -5.50 -0.33
CA PRO A 47 -1.50 -5.64 -0.67
C PRO A 47 -1.31 -6.19 -2.09
N SER A 48 -0.38 -5.62 -2.85
CA SER A 48 -0.11 -6.01 -4.24
C SER A 48 0.19 -7.50 -4.40
N ILE A 49 0.88 -8.10 -3.43
CA ILE A 49 1.17 -9.53 -3.44
C ILE A 49 -0.08 -10.39 -3.21
N GLU A 50 -1.03 -9.92 -2.39
CA GLU A 50 -2.29 -10.63 -2.15
C GLU A 50 -3.19 -10.61 -3.39
N TYR A 51 -3.19 -9.50 -4.14
CA TYR A 51 -3.80 -9.50 -5.46
C TYR A 51 -3.17 -10.56 -6.36
N ALA A 52 -1.84 -10.61 -6.45
CA ALA A 52 -1.14 -11.55 -7.32
C ALA A 52 -1.42 -13.03 -6.97
N ARG A 53 -1.52 -13.34 -5.68
CA ARG A 53 -1.86 -14.68 -5.17
C ARG A 53 -3.31 -15.11 -5.48
N ASN A 54 -4.19 -14.15 -5.78
CA ASN A 54 -5.63 -14.35 -6.01
C ASN A 54 -6.11 -13.72 -7.32
N ALA A 55 -5.22 -13.52 -8.29
CA ALA A 55 -5.54 -12.79 -9.52
C ALA A 55 -6.59 -13.45 -10.41
N ASP A 56 -6.80 -14.75 -10.26
CA ASP A 56 -7.86 -15.51 -10.93
C ASP A 56 -9.27 -15.13 -10.45
N ARG A 57 -9.41 -14.65 -9.22
CA ARG A 57 -10.67 -14.29 -8.56
C ARG A 57 -10.94 -12.79 -8.46
N LEU A 58 -9.93 -11.97 -8.76
CA LEU A 58 -9.96 -10.52 -8.51
C LEU A 58 -9.83 -9.71 -9.79
N ARG A 59 -10.42 -8.50 -9.78
CA ARG A 59 -10.24 -7.44 -10.77
C ARG A 59 -9.69 -6.18 -10.09
N VAL A 60 -8.80 -5.47 -10.76
CA VAL A 60 -8.15 -4.25 -10.26
C VAL A 60 -8.79 -3.03 -10.90
N LEU A 61 -8.99 -1.96 -10.12
CA LEU A 61 -9.33 -0.65 -10.68
C LEU A 61 -8.15 -0.11 -11.50
N PRO A 62 -8.40 0.35 -12.76
CA PRO A 62 -7.32 0.66 -13.68
C PRO A 62 -6.55 1.96 -13.41
N ARG A 63 -7.05 2.87 -12.55
CA ARG A 63 -6.53 4.22 -12.43
C ARG A 63 -5.99 4.56 -11.04
N VAL A 64 -6.28 3.72 -10.02
CA VAL A 64 -5.93 3.99 -8.62
C VAL A 64 -5.11 2.86 -8.00
N CYS A 65 -4.09 3.23 -7.23
CA CYS A 65 -3.26 2.34 -6.41
C CYS A 65 -2.74 3.10 -5.18
N VAL A 66 -1.95 2.45 -4.35
CA VAL A 66 -1.16 3.10 -3.30
C VAL A 66 0.31 2.83 -3.58
N SER A 67 1.06 3.88 -3.89
CA SER A 67 2.45 3.77 -4.35
C SER A 67 3.32 4.93 -3.87
N SER A 68 4.64 4.79 -4.04
CA SER A 68 5.60 5.89 -3.92
C SER A 68 6.66 5.81 -5.02
N GLU A 69 7.17 6.96 -5.42
CA GLU A 69 8.36 7.05 -6.27
C GLU A 69 9.52 7.59 -5.42
N GLY A 70 10.13 6.70 -4.64
CA GLY A 70 11.12 7.02 -3.62
C GLY A 70 10.59 6.81 -2.20
N ALA A 71 11.07 7.61 -1.25
CA ALA A 71 10.71 7.48 0.15
C ALA A 71 9.19 7.56 0.37
N VAL A 72 8.69 6.67 1.24
CA VAL A 72 7.27 6.58 1.60
C VAL A 72 7.01 6.94 3.06
N ASP A 73 8.05 6.99 3.89
CA ASP A 73 8.10 7.21 5.34
C ASP A 73 7.27 6.21 6.19
N SER A 74 6.20 5.67 5.65
CA SER A 74 5.30 4.75 6.34
C SER A 74 5.62 3.27 6.13
N ILE A 75 6.79 2.92 5.57
CA ILE A 75 7.28 1.55 5.45
C ILE A 75 8.78 1.56 5.70
N GLN A 76 9.14 1.23 6.94
CA GLN A 76 10.48 1.42 7.46
C GLN A 76 11.07 0.13 8.04
N LEU A 77 12.34 -0.10 7.72
CA LEU A 77 13.15 -1.09 8.43
C LEU A 77 13.99 -0.35 9.48
N VAL A 78 13.67 -0.58 10.74
CA VAL A 78 14.33 0.07 11.88
C VAL A 78 15.45 -0.83 12.39
N THR A 79 16.70 -0.32 12.38
CA THR A 79 17.86 -1.09 12.82
C THR A 79 19.05 -0.18 13.13
N ARG A 80 19.90 -0.59 14.07
CA ARG A 80 21.20 0.06 14.33
C ARG A 80 22.34 -0.49 13.50
N MET A 81 22.07 -1.56 12.73
CA MET A 81 23.06 -2.19 11.88
C MET A 81 23.09 -1.56 10.48
N PRO A 82 24.22 -1.57 9.76
CA PRO A 82 24.22 -1.29 8.33
C PRO A 82 23.27 -2.23 7.59
N PHE A 83 22.48 -1.70 6.63
CA PHE A 83 21.46 -2.46 5.93
C PHE A 83 21.95 -3.82 5.39
N GLY A 84 23.11 -3.85 4.74
CA GLY A 84 23.70 -5.09 4.18
C GLY A 84 24.20 -6.11 5.21
N GLN A 85 24.19 -5.77 6.51
CA GLN A 85 24.60 -6.67 7.58
C GLN A 85 23.42 -7.30 8.33
N VAL A 86 22.18 -6.85 8.07
CA VAL A 86 20.96 -7.41 8.65
C VAL A 86 20.81 -8.88 8.21
N ARG A 87 20.59 -9.77 9.17
CA ARG A 87 20.42 -11.23 8.99
C ARG A 87 19.09 -11.75 9.51
N SER A 88 18.39 -10.96 10.32
CA SER A 88 17.05 -11.29 10.81
C SER A 88 16.17 -10.07 10.86
N VAL A 89 14.88 -10.21 10.51
CA VAL A 89 13.91 -9.13 10.48
C VAL A 89 12.61 -9.58 11.15
N ALA A 90 12.23 -8.92 12.24
CA ALA A 90 10.91 -9.07 12.83
C ALA A 90 9.89 -8.28 12.00
N VAL A 91 8.84 -8.95 11.51
CA VAL A 91 7.87 -8.36 10.58
C VAL A 91 6.47 -8.29 11.15
N THR A 92 5.76 -7.21 10.81
CA THR A 92 4.34 -7.06 11.15
C THR A 92 3.47 -8.00 10.31
N PRO A 93 2.41 -8.59 10.85
CA PRO A 93 1.43 -9.37 10.09
C PRO A 93 0.49 -8.52 9.23
N GLU A 94 0.53 -7.18 9.37
CA GLU A 94 -0.43 -6.27 8.75
C GLU A 94 -0.17 -5.97 7.26
N SER A 95 1.04 -6.29 6.73
CA SER A 95 1.39 -6.02 5.33
C SER A 95 2.15 -7.16 4.66
N ALA A 96 1.48 -7.91 3.80
CA ALA A 96 2.10 -8.97 3.00
C ALA A 96 3.10 -8.42 1.96
N THR A 97 2.78 -7.32 1.26
CA THR A 97 3.67 -6.73 0.24
C THR A 97 4.99 -6.26 0.85
N SER A 98 4.96 -5.62 2.02
CA SER A 98 6.19 -5.11 2.65
C SER A 98 7.09 -6.25 3.15
N VAL A 99 6.51 -7.36 3.60
CA VAL A 99 7.27 -8.57 3.99
C VAL A 99 7.98 -9.18 2.78
N VAL A 100 7.28 -9.33 1.65
CA VAL A 100 7.88 -9.82 0.40
C VAL A 100 8.96 -8.84 -0.10
N LEU A 101 8.75 -7.53 0.01
CA LEU A 101 9.75 -6.53 -0.35
C LEU A 101 11.02 -6.66 0.51
N VAL A 102 10.90 -6.96 1.81
CA VAL A 102 12.06 -7.27 2.68
C VAL A 102 12.80 -8.49 2.16
N ARG A 103 12.12 -9.59 1.80
CA ARG A 103 12.76 -10.79 1.24
C ARG A 103 13.51 -10.51 -0.07
N ILE A 104 12.94 -9.66 -0.91
CA ILE A 104 13.59 -9.22 -2.17
C ILE A 104 14.85 -8.38 -1.89
N LEU A 105 14.77 -7.45 -0.96
CA LEU A 105 15.86 -6.51 -0.66
C LEU A 105 16.96 -7.15 0.22
N LEU A 106 16.57 -8.07 1.10
CA LEU A 106 17.44 -8.80 2.04
C LEU A 106 17.27 -10.32 1.90
N PRO A 107 17.66 -10.93 0.77
CA PRO A 107 17.34 -12.33 0.47
C PRO A 107 18.01 -13.35 1.40
N LYS A 108 18.94 -12.93 2.25
CA LYS A 108 19.62 -13.77 3.24
C LYS A 108 19.13 -13.55 4.68
N ALA A 109 18.17 -12.65 4.86
CA ALA A 109 17.62 -12.38 6.19
C ALA A 109 16.52 -13.40 6.53
N GLU A 110 16.59 -13.93 7.74
CA GLU A 110 15.50 -14.70 8.33
C GLU A 110 14.33 -13.77 8.67
N ILE A 111 13.13 -14.20 8.33
CA ILE A 111 11.91 -13.47 8.67
C ILE A 111 11.30 -14.06 9.92
N LEU A 112 11.17 -13.22 10.95
CA LEU A 112 10.67 -13.59 12.26
C LEU A 112 9.34 -12.88 12.55
N PRO A 113 8.45 -13.47 13.34
CA PRO A 113 7.25 -12.79 13.81
C PRO A 113 7.57 -11.52 14.62
N MET A 114 6.68 -10.52 14.55
CA MET A 114 6.77 -9.30 15.37
C MET A 114 6.88 -9.65 16.86
N GLY A 115 7.79 -8.98 17.56
CA GLY A 115 8.07 -9.22 18.97
C GLY A 115 9.20 -10.21 19.25
N MET A 116 9.70 -10.92 18.24
CA MET A 116 10.91 -11.72 18.37
C MET A 116 12.16 -10.83 18.31
N GLU A 117 13.23 -11.23 19.01
CA GLU A 117 14.52 -10.56 18.91
C GLU A 117 15.09 -10.73 17.49
N ALA A 118 15.42 -9.61 16.83
CA ALA A 118 15.93 -9.59 15.46
C ALA A 118 16.88 -8.41 15.24
N ASP A 119 17.71 -8.48 14.20
CA ASP A 119 18.63 -7.40 13.81
C ASP A 119 17.88 -6.13 13.37
N ALA A 120 16.69 -6.29 12.83
CA ALA A 120 15.84 -5.20 12.35
C ALA A 120 14.37 -5.48 12.59
N THR A 121 13.56 -4.42 12.61
CA THR A 121 12.09 -4.51 12.71
C THR A 121 11.45 -3.80 11.52
N LEU A 122 10.55 -4.50 10.82
CA LEU A 122 9.72 -3.89 9.79
C LEU A 122 8.49 -3.27 10.42
N LEU A 123 8.37 -1.96 10.29
CA LEU A 123 7.20 -1.17 10.68
C LEU A 123 6.47 -0.64 9.45
N ILE A 124 5.14 -0.57 9.52
CA ILE A 124 4.29 0.01 8.47
C ILE A 124 3.28 1.01 9.04
N GLY A 125 2.67 1.78 8.14
CA GLY A 125 1.59 2.70 8.47
C GLY A 125 1.96 3.70 9.57
N ASP A 126 1.03 3.91 10.48
CA ASP A 126 1.18 4.89 11.55
C ASP A 126 2.27 4.51 12.55
N ALA A 127 2.54 3.21 12.75
CA ALA A 127 3.64 2.75 13.59
C ALA A 127 5.01 3.15 13.00
N ALA A 128 5.20 3.04 11.68
CA ALA A 128 6.42 3.48 11.01
C ALA A 128 6.59 5.00 11.08
N LEU A 129 5.53 5.76 10.85
CA LEU A 129 5.56 7.23 10.93
C LEU A 129 5.89 7.71 12.34
N ARG A 130 5.29 7.09 13.37
CA ARG A 130 5.57 7.42 14.77
C ARG A 130 7.00 7.09 15.13
N SER A 131 7.50 5.91 14.75
CA SER A 131 8.89 5.52 14.97
C SER A 131 9.87 6.50 14.31
N ALA A 132 9.64 6.88 13.05
CA ALA A 132 10.49 7.86 12.35
C ALA A 132 10.49 9.25 13.00
N PHE A 133 9.43 9.61 13.73
CA PHE A 133 9.31 10.89 14.42
C PHE A 133 9.90 10.87 15.85
N GLU A 134 9.73 9.77 16.57
CA GLU A 134 10.03 9.67 18.02
C GLU A 134 11.34 8.92 18.31
N ASP A 135 11.76 7.98 17.43
CA ASP A 135 12.90 7.10 17.67
C ASP A 135 14.13 7.57 16.85
N PRO A 136 15.26 7.88 17.53
CA PRO A 136 16.51 8.24 16.84
C PRO A 136 17.23 7.05 16.17
N THR A 137 16.74 5.83 16.33
CA THR A 137 17.31 4.65 15.66
C THR A 137 17.27 4.84 14.13
N PRO A 138 18.34 4.47 13.38
CA PRO A 138 18.32 4.60 11.94
C PRO A 138 17.18 3.82 11.28
N HIS A 139 16.55 4.46 10.31
CA HIS A 139 15.43 3.94 9.54
C HIS A 139 15.84 3.80 8.07
N PHE A 140 15.56 2.65 7.48
CA PHE A 140 15.73 2.42 6.05
C PHE A 140 14.35 2.37 5.39
N ASP A 141 14.06 3.37 4.58
CA ASP A 141 12.79 3.47 3.84
C ASP A 141 12.76 2.49 2.67
N LEU A 142 11.81 1.56 2.68
CA LEU A 142 11.76 0.51 1.66
C LEU A 142 11.33 1.02 0.29
N GLY A 143 10.54 2.09 0.20
CA GLY A 143 10.19 2.72 -1.06
C GLY A 143 11.42 3.38 -1.72
N LYS A 144 12.25 4.05 -0.92
CA LYS A 144 13.54 4.62 -1.37
C LYS A 144 14.48 3.52 -1.88
N LEU A 145 14.68 2.47 -1.09
CA LEU A 145 15.56 1.35 -1.48
C LEU A 145 15.07 0.64 -2.75
N TRP A 146 13.76 0.53 -2.92
CA TRP A 146 13.17 0.00 -4.13
C TRP A 146 13.48 0.86 -5.36
N LEU A 147 13.26 2.17 -5.26
CA LEU A 147 13.58 3.10 -6.36
C LEU A 147 15.07 3.06 -6.71
N GLU A 148 15.96 3.06 -5.72
CA GLU A 148 17.41 2.97 -5.92
C GLU A 148 17.81 1.67 -6.64
N ARG A 149 17.12 0.58 -6.38
CA ARG A 149 17.41 -0.73 -6.99
C ARG A 149 16.85 -0.87 -8.41
N THR A 150 15.66 -0.32 -8.68
CA THR A 150 14.90 -0.62 -9.91
C THR A 150 14.69 0.58 -10.83
N GLY A 151 14.79 1.80 -10.32
CA GLY A 151 14.42 3.02 -11.03
C GLY A 151 12.90 3.22 -11.22
N LEU A 152 12.08 2.38 -10.59
CA LEU A 152 10.62 2.34 -10.74
C LEU A 152 9.89 2.66 -9.44
N PRO A 153 8.64 3.18 -9.50
CA PRO A 153 7.78 3.33 -8.33
C PRO A 153 7.49 1.97 -7.68
N MET A 154 7.34 1.95 -6.35
CA MET A 154 6.83 0.79 -5.64
C MET A 154 5.33 0.90 -5.45
N VAL A 155 4.58 -0.11 -5.88
CA VAL A 155 3.13 -0.22 -5.66
C VAL A 155 2.89 -1.15 -4.48
N PHE A 156 2.44 -0.59 -3.37
CA PHE A 156 2.23 -1.34 -2.12
C PHE A 156 0.85 -2.01 -2.06
N ALA A 157 -0.16 -1.33 -2.63
CA ALA A 157 -1.52 -1.85 -2.69
C ALA A 157 -2.22 -1.46 -4.00
N VAL A 158 -3.11 -2.34 -4.46
CA VAL A 158 -4.02 -2.10 -5.58
C VAL A 158 -5.47 -2.16 -5.08
N TRP A 159 -6.35 -1.40 -5.71
CA TRP A 159 -7.78 -1.47 -5.43
C TRP A 159 -8.36 -2.66 -6.17
N ALA A 160 -8.86 -3.64 -5.44
CA ALA A 160 -9.35 -4.90 -6.00
C ALA A 160 -10.78 -5.19 -5.56
N ALA A 161 -11.52 -5.84 -6.46
CA ALA A 161 -12.87 -6.35 -6.24
C ALA A 161 -12.95 -7.80 -6.67
N PRO A 162 -13.78 -8.67 -6.02
CA PRO A 162 -13.98 -10.04 -6.44
C PRO A 162 -14.79 -10.13 -7.73
N GLU A 163 -14.65 -11.22 -8.46
CA GLU A 163 -15.48 -11.56 -9.61
C GLU A 163 -16.65 -12.46 -9.15
N PRO A 164 -17.92 -12.21 -9.58
CA PRO A 164 -18.35 -11.16 -10.51
C PRO A 164 -18.23 -9.77 -9.90
N VAL A 165 -17.90 -8.80 -10.75
CA VAL A 165 -17.66 -7.40 -10.33
C VAL A 165 -18.98 -6.74 -9.99
N ALA A 166 -19.04 -6.05 -8.84
CA ALA A 166 -20.22 -5.28 -8.45
C ALA A 166 -20.45 -4.07 -9.38
N ASP A 167 -21.72 -3.71 -9.59
CA ASP A 167 -22.09 -2.51 -10.34
C ASP A 167 -21.55 -1.24 -9.66
N GLY A 168 -21.26 -0.20 -10.46
CA GLY A 168 -20.83 1.11 -9.96
C GLY A 168 -19.35 1.21 -9.53
N LEU A 169 -18.51 0.18 -9.75
CA LEU A 169 -17.09 0.25 -9.39
C LEU A 169 -16.31 1.30 -10.17
N LEU A 170 -16.66 1.56 -11.43
CA LEU A 170 -16.02 2.63 -12.22
C LEU A 170 -16.47 4.02 -11.76
N ASP A 171 -17.71 4.18 -11.32
CA ASP A 171 -18.18 5.43 -10.71
C ASP A 171 -17.47 5.69 -9.39
N LEU A 172 -17.27 4.65 -8.57
CA LEU A 172 -16.46 4.73 -7.36
C LEU A 172 -15.00 5.10 -7.70
N GLU A 173 -14.41 4.51 -8.73
CA GLU A 173 -13.06 4.89 -9.17
C GLU A 173 -12.98 6.36 -9.55
N HIS A 174 -13.97 6.88 -10.28
CA HIS A 174 -14.04 8.30 -10.62
C HIS A 174 -14.10 9.17 -9.37
N ALA A 175 -14.90 8.79 -8.38
CA ALA A 175 -15.00 9.48 -7.10
C ALA A 175 -13.68 9.45 -6.31
N LEU A 176 -12.99 8.30 -6.25
CA LEU A 176 -11.67 8.17 -5.62
C LEU A 176 -10.61 9.06 -6.30
N VAL A 177 -10.59 9.09 -7.64
CA VAL A 177 -9.68 9.96 -8.41
C VAL A 177 -10.00 11.44 -8.16
N ALA A 178 -11.28 11.81 -8.10
CA ALA A 178 -11.71 13.17 -7.81
C ALA A 178 -11.31 13.60 -6.40
N SER A 179 -11.50 12.74 -5.41
CA SER A 179 -11.09 12.96 -4.03
C SER A 179 -9.58 13.21 -3.90
N VAL A 180 -8.74 12.37 -4.54
CA VAL A 180 -7.28 12.57 -4.56
C VAL A 180 -6.90 13.89 -5.24
N ARG A 181 -7.60 14.31 -6.30
CA ARG A 181 -7.36 15.61 -6.96
C ARG A 181 -7.70 16.76 -6.05
N LEU A 182 -8.84 16.69 -5.35
CA LEU A 182 -9.25 17.69 -4.37
C LEU A 182 -8.22 17.79 -3.24
N ALA A 183 -7.80 16.67 -2.67
CA ALA A 183 -6.76 16.61 -1.64
C ALA A 183 -5.46 17.31 -2.08
N ARG A 184 -5.05 17.12 -3.33
CA ARG A 184 -3.86 17.79 -3.91
C ARG A 184 -4.05 19.28 -4.16
N SER A 185 -5.27 19.74 -4.40
CA SER A 185 -5.56 21.17 -4.58
C SER A 185 -5.66 21.93 -3.26
N GLU A 186 -5.85 21.22 -2.13
CA GLU A 186 -6.03 21.79 -0.80
C GLU A 186 -5.06 21.19 0.24
N PRO A 187 -3.73 21.14 -0.01
CA PRO A 187 -2.77 20.39 0.79
C PRO A 187 -2.69 20.85 2.25
N GLU A 188 -2.83 22.16 2.49
CA GLU A 188 -2.80 22.70 3.85
C GLU A 188 -4.06 22.33 4.66
N LEU A 189 -5.22 22.35 4.01
CA LEU A 189 -6.49 21.97 4.63
C LEU A 189 -6.53 20.46 4.92
N LEU A 190 -6.07 19.65 3.96
CA LEU A 190 -5.89 18.21 4.15
C LEU A 190 -4.99 17.92 5.36
N ALA A 191 -3.80 18.53 5.40
CA ALA A 191 -2.84 18.30 6.48
C ALA A 191 -3.39 18.75 7.85
N ARG A 192 -4.15 19.85 7.91
CA ARG A 192 -4.82 20.29 9.12
C ARG A 192 -5.86 19.30 9.62
N ARG A 193 -6.80 18.88 8.74
CA ARG A 193 -7.84 17.89 9.10
C ARG A 193 -7.23 16.54 9.53
N ALA A 194 -6.21 16.09 8.82
CA ALA A 194 -5.49 14.87 9.20
C ALA A 194 -4.75 15.02 10.54
N SER A 195 -4.18 16.21 10.83
CA SER A 195 -3.56 16.51 12.11
C SER A 195 -4.56 16.40 13.28
N GLU A 196 -5.77 16.93 13.10
CA GLU A 196 -6.85 16.85 14.09
C GLU A 196 -7.31 15.39 14.32
N THR A 197 -7.31 14.57 13.26
CA THR A 197 -7.79 13.18 13.33
C THR A 197 -6.73 12.21 13.88
N TYR A 198 -5.47 12.33 13.42
CA TYR A 198 -4.40 11.36 13.68
C TYR A 198 -3.35 11.83 14.69
N GLY A 199 -3.39 13.11 15.11
CA GLY A 199 -2.52 13.65 16.15
C GLY A 199 -1.08 13.96 15.72
N TYR A 200 -0.74 13.89 14.42
CA TYR A 200 0.58 14.29 13.92
C TYR A 200 0.64 15.79 13.63
N PRO A 201 1.84 16.43 13.74
CA PRO A 201 1.99 17.83 13.37
C PRO A 201 1.61 18.10 11.91
N GLN A 202 0.85 19.17 11.66
CA GLN A 202 0.37 19.55 10.31
C GLN A 202 1.51 19.60 9.28
N GLY A 203 2.63 20.26 9.61
CA GLY A 203 3.76 20.39 8.69
C GLY A 203 4.48 19.05 8.40
N PHE A 204 4.40 18.08 9.31
CA PHE A 204 4.86 16.71 9.07
C PHE A 204 3.96 16.01 8.05
N LEU A 205 2.65 16.05 8.27
CA LEU A 205 1.67 15.43 7.36
C LEU A 205 1.68 16.04 5.95
N ALA A 206 1.85 17.36 5.84
CA ALA A 206 1.97 18.01 4.53
C ALA A 206 3.12 17.41 3.70
N ARG A 207 4.33 17.30 4.29
CA ARG A 207 5.49 16.68 3.63
C ARG A 207 5.30 15.18 3.37
N TYR A 208 4.62 14.48 4.27
CA TYR A 208 4.33 13.06 4.10
C TYR A 208 3.41 12.80 2.90
N PHE A 209 2.30 13.53 2.79
CA PHE A 209 1.34 13.36 1.69
C PHE A 209 1.94 13.69 0.32
N GLU A 210 2.95 14.55 0.23
CA GLU A 210 3.68 14.81 -1.03
C GLU A 210 4.44 13.59 -1.58
N LYS A 211 4.79 12.62 -0.72
CA LYS A 211 5.53 11.41 -1.11
C LYS A 211 4.62 10.32 -1.67
N LEU A 212 3.34 10.35 -1.31
CA LEU A 212 2.37 9.34 -1.70
C LEU A 212 1.87 9.55 -3.13
N ARG A 213 1.66 8.46 -3.84
CA ARG A 213 1.08 8.42 -5.19
C ARG A 213 -0.11 7.47 -5.20
N TYR A 214 -1.18 7.90 -5.87
CA TYR A 214 -2.42 7.13 -5.94
C TYR A 214 -2.84 6.84 -7.38
N SER A 215 -2.12 7.37 -8.38
CA SER A 215 -2.37 7.06 -9.79
C SER A 215 -1.76 5.70 -10.16
N PHE A 216 -2.49 4.91 -10.96
CA PHE A 216 -2.03 3.62 -11.46
C PHE A 216 -1.71 3.72 -12.95
N GLY A 217 -0.70 4.50 -13.29
CA GLY A 217 -0.24 4.74 -14.65
C GLY A 217 0.76 3.70 -15.16
N PRO A 218 1.34 3.93 -16.36
CA PRO A 218 2.28 3.00 -16.98
C PRO A 218 3.54 2.74 -16.11
N ARG A 219 4.05 3.75 -15.41
CA ARG A 219 5.24 3.59 -14.55
C ARG A 219 4.94 2.74 -13.32
N GLU A 220 3.80 2.98 -12.66
CA GLU A 220 3.36 2.20 -11.52
C GLU A 220 3.09 0.75 -11.93
N ARG A 221 2.47 0.52 -13.08
CA ARG A 221 2.26 -0.84 -13.63
C ARG A 221 3.58 -1.55 -13.90
N ALA A 222 4.57 -0.86 -14.50
CA ALA A 222 5.91 -1.41 -14.70
C ALA A 222 6.57 -1.75 -13.36
N GLY A 223 6.46 -0.87 -12.35
CA GLY A 223 6.97 -1.12 -11.00
C GLY A 223 6.32 -2.33 -10.33
N LEU A 224 4.98 -2.45 -10.48
CA LEU A 224 4.25 -3.61 -9.97
C LEU A 224 4.70 -4.91 -10.65
N TYR A 225 4.79 -4.95 -11.99
CA TYR A 225 5.26 -6.14 -12.70
C TYR A 225 6.68 -6.53 -12.28
N THR A 226 7.60 -5.56 -12.17
CA THR A 226 8.97 -5.83 -11.69
C THR A 226 8.96 -6.38 -10.28
N PHE A 227 8.10 -5.87 -9.38
CA PHE A 227 7.95 -6.41 -8.04
C PHE A 227 7.44 -7.86 -8.06
N LEU A 228 6.43 -8.17 -8.87
CA LEU A 228 5.88 -9.53 -8.98
C LEU A 228 6.87 -10.52 -9.59
N GLU A 229 7.69 -10.10 -10.57
CA GLU A 229 8.77 -10.91 -11.13
C GLU A 229 9.82 -11.24 -10.04
N MET A 230 10.27 -10.24 -9.29
CA MET A 230 11.22 -10.45 -8.21
C MET A 230 10.62 -11.26 -7.05
N ALA A 231 9.32 -11.13 -6.79
CA ALA A 231 8.60 -11.94 -5.80
C ALA A 231 8.54 -13.42 -6.22
N ARG A 232 8.28 -13.70 -7.51
CA ARG A 232 8.35 -15.05 -8.07
C ARG A 232 9.77 -15.62 -7.92
N ASP A 233 10.79 -14.86 -8.28
CA ASP A 233 12.18 -15.28 -8.19
C ASP A 233 12.63 -15.53 -6.72
N ALA A 234 11.97 -14.86 -5.78
CA ALA A 234 12.15 -15.10 -4.34
C ALA A 234 11.29 -16.26 -3.78
N GLY A 235 10.50 -16.95 -4.62
CA GLY A 235 9.64 -18.08 -4.22
C GLY A 235 8.33 -17.69 -3.54
N GLU A 236 7.91 -16.44 -3.66
CA GLU A 236 6.66 -15.91 -3.06
C GLU A 236 5.43 -16.07 -3.97
N LEU A 237 5.66 -16.37 -5.25
CA LEU A 237 4.67 -16.64 -6.29
C LEU A 237 5.14 -17.80 -7.16
N ASP A 238 4.22 -18.64 -7.61
CA ASP A 238 4.50 -19.70 -8.59
C ASP A 238 4.72 -19.12 -10.00
N HIS A 239 3.96 -18.07 -10.34
CA HIS A 239 4.04 -17.34 -11.61
C HIS A 239 3.63 -15.88 -11.43
N VAL A 240 3.99 -15.04 -12.39
CA VAL A 240 3.52 -13.65 -12.45
C VAL A 240 2.17 -13.62 -13.16
N PRO A 241 1.07 -13.24 -12.48
CA PRO A 241 -0.24 -13.17 -13.10
C PRO A 241 -0.36 -11.94 -14.02
N GLU A 242 -1.26 -12.04 -15.01
CA GLU A 242 -1.71 -10.88 -15.76
C GLU A 242 -2.58 -9.96 -14.86
N LEU A 243 -2.41 -8.64 -15.03
CA LEU A 243 -3.30 -7.68 -14.37
C LEU A 243 -4.67 -7.70 -15.05
N ARG A 244 -5.68 -8.11 -14.31
CA ARG A 244 -7.07 -8.18 -14.77
C ARG A 244 -7.83 -6.97 -14.23
N PHE A 245 -8.25 -6.09 -15.15
CA PHE A 245 -8.90 -4.84 -14.79
C PHE A 245 -10.42 -4.95 -14.81
N VAL A 246 -11.06 -4.16 -13.93
CA VAL A 246 -12.47 -3.80 -14.08
C VAL A 246 -12.62 -3.08 -15.42
N ARG A 247 -13.61 -3.48 -16.22
CA ARG A 247 -13.91 -2.89 -17.54
C ARG A 247 -15.35 -2.41 -17.56
N GLU A 248 -15.62 -1.39 -18.37
CA GLU A 248 -17.00 -1.07 -18.74
C GLU A 248 -17.60 -2.30 -19.45
N GLU A 249 -18.80 -2.72 -19.06
CA GLU A 249 -19.55 -3.67 -19.85
C GLU A 249 -19.84 -3.00 -21.19
N VAL A 250 -19.21 -3.49 -22.26
CA VAL A 250 -19.62 -3.13 -23.61
C VAL A 250 -20.95 -3.84 -23.81
N ALA A 251 -22.04 -3.07 -23.76
CA ALA A 251 -23.36 -3.58 -24.10
C ALA A 251 -23.30 -4.27 -25.45
N ALA A 252 -23.60 -5.57 -25.49
CA ALA A 252 -23.56 -6.40 -26.68
C ALA A 252 -24.71 -6.04 -27.63
#